data_f6ac1098cb936fce96082a3c880bbef5
#
_entry.id   f6ac1098cb936fce96082a3c880bbef5
#
_cell.length_a   1.000
_cell.length_b   1.000
_cell.length_c   1.000
_cell.angle_alpha   90.00
_cell.angle_beta   90.00
_cell.angle_gamma   90.00
#
_symmetry.space_group_name_H-M   'P 1'
#
loop_
_entity.id
_entity.type
_entity.pdbx_description
1 polymer ?
#
loop_
_entity_poly.entity_id
_entity_poly.type
_entity_poly.pdbx_seq_one_letter_code
_entity_poly.pdbx_strand_id
1 'polypeptide(L)'
;SASCLWHCAIMLGASAVLFVLSVRAVRRAALRQIGGDSTPAPTPTIAPVIPPASAAANPATQSAPRQHVRTHRRIHGCPVLWRELRSPFLRSRRAAWIVSIIAALLLFGSYLALQNDLNDDDVHMVYACVFLALGAIVTAVLPAAAITSEKEARSWPILLATPLTTRNIIHAKWLGAIRRCLPVWIPFAGHLIFFAVVGYVHPITFILIPLIVAGMTCFLTGTGLYFSARFKKTTTAVIANLLLTFGLWLFSIPIVALIAITLRDDDVIEPLANLHPFVQAAVVMDAAAGHNTNLRFHWPDPIDTVGPIGTIIAIAFIAALYATLGLFAAWRAQVRLRKDIF
;
A
#
# COMPACT_ATOMS: atom_id res chain seq x y z
N SER A 1 -16.54 -21.05 -22.30
CA SER A 1 -15.66 -21.83 -21.38
C SER A 1 -14.18 -21.84 -21.79
N ALA A 2 -13.83 -21.73 -23.07
CA ALA A 2 -12.40 -21.62 -23.52
C ALA A 2 -11.78 -20.27 -23.16
N SER A 3 -12.54 -19.18 -23.21
CA SER A 3 -12.11 -17.82 -22.81
C SER A 3 -11.73 -17.73 -21.32
N CYS A 4 -12.46 -18.42 -20.46
CA CYS A 4 -12.16 -18.46 -19.03
C CYS A 4 -10.82 -19.16 -18.73
N LEU A 5 -10.51 -20.26 -19.43
CA LEU A 5 -9.23 -20.98 -19.28
C LEU A 5 -8.05 -20.14 -19.77
N TRP A 6 -8.19 -19.43 -20.88
CA TRP A 6 -7.18 -18.48 -21.37
C TRP A 6 -6.98 -17.33 -20.39
N HIS A 7 -8.03 -16.80 -19.78
CA HIS A 7 -7.96 -15.74 -18.79
C HIS A 7 -7.19 -16.19 -17.53
N CYS A 8 -7.54 -17.37 -17.01
CA CYS A 8 -6.81 -17.97 -15.88
C CYS A 8 -5.34 -18.23 -16.23
N ALA A 9 -5.03 -18.70 -17.43
CA ALA A 9 -3.66 -18.94 -17.85
C ALA A 9 -2.84 -17.65 -17.95
N ILE A 10 -3.41 -16.56 -18.50
CA ILE A 10 -2.76 -15.24 -18.60
C ILE A 10 -2.54 -14.67 -17.18
N MET A 11 -3.52 -14.75 -16.30
CA MET A 11 -3.42 -14.26 -14.93
C MET A 11 -2.39 -15.05 -14.09
N LEU A 12 -2.37 -16.39 -14.24
CA LEU A 12 -1.36 -17.23 -13.59
C LEU A 12 0.04 -16.95 -14.13
N GLY A 13 0.18 -16.76 -15.46
CA GLY A 13 1.44 -16.40 -16.10
C GLY A 13 1.96 -15.04 -15.64
N ALA A 14 1.11 -14.03 -15.59
CA ALA A 14 1.44 -12.70 -15.08
C ALA A 14 1.84 -12.75 -13.59
N SER A 15 1.12 -13.51 -12.77
CA SER A 15 1.42 -13.71 -11.35
C SER A 15 2.77 -14.42 -11.16
N ALA A 16 3.06 -15.45 -11.96
CA ALA A 16 4.34 -16.16 -11.92
C ALA A 16 5.52 -15.25 -12.31
N VAL A 17 5.35 -14.43 -13.35
CA VAL A 17 6.37 -13.46 -13.77
C VAL A 17 6.61 -12.42 -12.67
N LEU A 18 5.57 -11.86 -12.08
CA LEU A 18 5.68 -10.91 -10.97
C LEU A 18 6.35 -11.54 -9.75
N PHE A 19 6.03 -12.79 -9.44
CA PHE A 19 6.65 -13.54 -8.35
C PHE A 19 8.16 -13.75 -8.60
N VAL A 20 8.54 -14.20 -9.79
CA VAL A 20 9.96 -14.39 -10.16
C VAL A 20 10.72 -13.07 -10.14
N LEU A 21 10.13 -11.98 -10.64
CA LEU A 21 10.74 -10.64 -10.59
C LEU A 21 10.90 -10.15 -9.15
N SER A 22 9.93 -10.37 -8.28
CA SER A 22 10.00 -10.07 -6.85
C SER A 22 11.14 -10.84 -6.17
N VAL A 23 11.21 -12.16 -6.37
CA VAL A 23 12.28 -13.00 -5.80
C VAL A 23 13.66 -12.55 -6.30
N ARG A 24 13.81 -12.26 -7.59
CA ARG A 24 15.06 -11.74 -8.16
C ARG A 24 15.43 -10.37 -7.61
N ALA A 25 14.46 -9.48 -7.43
CA ALA A 25 14.68 -8.15 -6.85
C ALA A 25 15.14 -8.24 -5.39
N VAL A 26 14.49 -9.07 -4.60
CA VAL A 26 14.86 -9.33 -3.18
C VAL A 26 16.25 -9.95 -3.08
N ARG A 27 16.54 -10.97 -3.92
CA ARG A 27 17.86 -11.62 -3.96
C ARG A 27 18.98 -10.65 -4.36
N ARG A 28 18.75 -9.79 -5.37
CA ARG A 28 19.71 -8.75 -5.77
C ARG A 28 19.93 -7.70 -4.68
N ALA A 29 18.87 -7.31 -3.97
CA ALA A 29 18.97 -6.37 -2.84
C ALA A 29 19.78 -6.99 -1.69
N ALA A 30 19.51 -8.26 -1.33
CA ALA A 30 20.22 -8.99 -0.29
C ALA A 30 21.71 -9.17 -0.64
N LEU A 31 22.04 -9.56 -1.88
CA LEU A 31 23.42 -9.72 -2.33
C LEU A 31 24.20 -8.39 -2.34
N ARG A 32 23.55 -7.27 -2.66
CA ARG A 32 24.19 -5.94 -2.56
C ARG A 32 24.43 -5.50 -1.12
N GLN A 33 23.62 -5.94 -0.17
CA GLN A 33 23.86 -5.68 1.26
C GLN A 33 24.99 -6.54 1.82
N ILE A 34 25.20 -7.75 1.30
CA ILE A 34 26.29 -8.65 1.73
C ILE A 34 27.60 -8.30 1.03
N GLY A 35 27.55 -7.88 -0.24
CA GLY A 35 28.70 -7.37 -0.99
C GLY A 35 28.92 -5.88 -0.79
N GLY A 36 28.75 -5.38 0.44
CA GLY A 36 28.89 -3.96 0.77
C GLY A 36 30.10 -3.38 0.06
N ASP A 37 29.89 -2.32 -0.74
CA ASP A 37 30.94 -1.39 -1.11
C ASP A 37 31.66 -0.96 0.17
N SER A 38 32.69 -1.72 0.53
CA SER A 38 33.75 -1.28 1.41
C SER A 38 34.58 -0.25 0.65
N THR A 39 33.95 0.89 0.31
CA THR A 39 34.71 2.11 0.19
C THR A 39 35.25 2.33 1.60
N PRO A 40 36.58 2.25 1.83
CA PRO A 40 37.14 2.52 3.14
C PRO A 40 36.65 3.93 3.52
N ALA A 41 35.98 4.04 4.67
CA ALA A 41 35.69 5.35 5.22
C ALA A 41 36.97 6.11 5.20
N PRO A 42 37.01 7.37 4.70
CA PRO A 42 38.22 8.17 4.75
C PRO A 42 38.67 8.17 6.21
N THR A 43 39.83 7.58 6.46
CA THR A 43 40.48 7.56 7.77
C THR A 43 40.45 9.00 8.25
N PRO A 44 39.91 9.30 9.45
CA PRO A 44 39.98 10.64 9.97
C PRO A 44 41.47 10.95 10.07
N THR A 45 41.96 11.78 9.14
CA THR A 45 43.30 12.30 9.20
C THR A 45 43.34 13.14 10.48
N ILE A 46 43.92 12.56 11.53
CA ILE A 46 44.27 13.31 12.74
C ILE A 46 45.18 14.41 12.26
N ALA A 47 44.69 15.65 12.24
CA ALA A 47 45.46 16.80 11.90
C ALA A 47 46.70 16.81 12.82
N PRO A 48 47.93 16.88 12.28
CA PRO A 48 49.13 16.97 13.11
C PRO A 48 49.01 18.21 13.99
N VAL A 49 49.21 18.01 15.29
CA VAL A 49 49.33 19.09 16.27
C VAL A 49 50.54 19.96 15.82
N ILE A 50 50.24 21.12 15.26
CA ILE A 50 51.26 22.09 14.88
C ILE A 50 51.71 22.78 16.15
N PRO A 51 53.04 22.75 16.50
CA PRO A 51 53.59 23.56 17.58
C PRO A 51 53.50 25.05 17.19
N PRO A 52 53.41 25.99 18.14
CA PRO A 52 53.35 27.41 17.85
C PRO A 52 54.69 27.89 17.31
N ALA A 53 54.78 28.15 16.02
CA ALA A 53 55.92 28.83 15.42
C ALA A 53 55.55 30.27 15.08
N SER A 54 56.28 31.15 15.75
CA SER A 54 56.73 32.49 15.46
C SER A 54 56.27 33.17 14.17
N ALA A 55 55.86 34.40 14.36
CA ALA A 55 55.51 35.42 13.37
C ALA A 55 56.56 35.63 12.27
N ALA A 56 56.10 35.64 11.01
CA ALA A 56 56.62 36.52 9.96
C ALA A 56 55.64 36.58 8.79
N ALA A 57 55.36 37.79 8.35
CA ALA A 57 54.40 38.24 7.37
C ALA A 57 54.53 37.63 5.97
N ASN A 58 53.42 37.43 5.32
CA ASN A 58 53.19 37.90 3.94
C ASN A 58 51.71 37.94 3.60
N PRO A 59 51.12 39.04 3.16
CA PRO A 59 49.71 39.12 2.70
C PRO A 59 49.65 38.77 1.21
N ALA A 60 49.68 37.51 0.88
CA ALA A 60 49.27 37.07 -0.46
C ALA A 60 47.79 36.63 -0.40
N THR A 61 46.98 37.41 -1.06
CA THR A 61 45.58 37.28 -1.30
C THR A 61 45.18 35.85 -1.75
N GLN A 62 44.97 34.95 -0.81
CA GLN A 62 44.29 33.72 -1.09
C GLN A 62 42.78 34.02 -1.05
N SER A 63 42.18 34.21 -2.24
CA SER A 63 40.74 34.19 -2.43
C SER A 63 40.22 32.85 -1.94
N ALA A 64 39.75 32.83 -0.71
CA ALA A 64 39.05 31.69 -0.16
C ALA A 64 37.88 31.28 -1.13
N PRO A 65 37.79 30.01 -1.52
CA PRO A 65 36.68 29.57 -2.36
C PRO A 65 35.37 29.95 -1.63
N ARG A 66 34.58 30.80 -2.28
CA ARG A 66 33.26 31.17 -1.79
C ARG A 66 32.49 29.85 -1.56
N GLN A 67 32.47 29.39 -0.33
CA GLN A 67 31.54 28.33 0.10
C GLN A 67 30.15 28.88 -0.20
N HIS A 68 29.56 28.36 -1.25
CA HIS A 68 28.12 28.51 -1.48
C HIS A 68 27.42 28.00 -0.21
N VAL A 69 27.09 28.94 0.69
CA VAL A 69 26.22 28.68 1.83
C VAL A 69 24.91 28.25 1.22
N ARG A 70 24.75 26.94 1.04
CA ARG A 70 23.44 26.36 0.73
C ARG A 70 22.55 26.81 1.87
N THR A 71 21.66 27.76 1.59
CA THR A 71 20.63 28.19 2.51
C THR A 71 19.82 26.93 2.86
N HIS A 72 20.12 26.36 4.03
CA HIS A 72 19.36 25.24 4.56
C HIS A 72 17.92 25.72 4.76
N ARG A 73 17.05 25.30 3.86
CA ARG A 73 15.62 25.58 3.95
C ARG A 73 15.15 25.00 5.28
N ARG A 74 14.81 25.85 6.23
CA ARG A 74 14.27 25.40 7.53
C ARG A 74 13.05 24.58 7.28
N ILE A 75 13.06 23.33 7.75
CA ILE A 75 11.91 22.43 7.66
C ILE A 75 10.92 22.87 8.75
N HIS A 76 9.80 23.47 8.33
CA HIS A 76 8.70 23.76 9.23
C HIS A 76 7.87 22.48 9.41
N GLY A 77 7.69 22.01 10.66
CA GLY A 77 6.93 20.83 11.01
C GLY A 77 7.75 19.60 11.40
N CYS A 78 7.13 18.45 11.40
CA CYS A 78 7.78 17.18 11.79
C CYS A 78 8.75 16.70 10.71
N PRO A 79 10.08 16.64 10.98
CA PRO A 79 11.07 16.26 9.98
C PRO A 79 10.90 14.79 9.49
N VAL A 80 10.39 13.92 10.36
CA VAL A 80 10.08 12.52 9.98
C VAL A 80 8.95 12.47 8.97
N LEU A 81 7.88 13.25 9.17
CA LEU A 81 6.78 13.32 8.21
C LEU A 81 7.27 13.80 6.84
N TRP A 82 8.09 14.85 6.82
CA TRP A 82 8.65 15.37 5.57
C TRP A 82 9.50 14.32 4.83
N ARG A 83 10.32 13.54 5.57
CA ARG A 83 11.12 12.45 5.02
C ARG A 83 10.23 11.33 4.46
N GLU A 84 9.22 10.89 5.21
CA GLU A 84 8.31 9.83 4.80
C GLU A 84 7.46 10.23 3.59
N LEU A 85 6.98 11.47 3.54
CA LEU A 85 6.22 11.98 2.40
C LEU A 85 7.05 12.12 1.12
N ARG A 86 8.38 12.22 1.22
CA ARG A 86 9.28 12.26 0.05
C ARG A 86 9.87 10.91 -0.34
N SER A 87 9.70 9.90 0.50
CA SER A 87 10.22 8.57 0.17
C SER A 87 9.47 8.01 -1.04
N PRO A 88 10.17 7.59 -2.10
CA PRO A 88 9.53 7.05 -3.30
C PRO A 88 8.99 5.65 -3.04
N PHE A 89 7.96 5.25 -3.79
CA PHE A 89 7.42 3.88 -3.78
C PHE A 89 8.50 2.85 -4.16
N LEU A 90 9.24 3.12 -5.24
CA LEU A 90 10.38 2.32 -5.68
C LEU A 90 11.66 3.15 -5.59
N ARG A 91 12.72 2.59 -5.00
CA ARG A 91 14.01 3.26 -4.79
C ARG A 91 14.67 3.74 -6.09
N SER A 92 14.45 3.02 -7.20
CA SER A 92 15.00 3.34 -8.51
C SER A 92 13.93 3.93 -9.41
N ARG A 93 14.14 5.12 -9.94
CA ARG A 93 13.25 5.73 -10.95
C ARG A 93 13.12 4.86 -12.19
N ARG A 94 14.20 4.20 -12.63
CA ARG A 94 14.17 3.27 -13.79
C ARG A 94 13.27 2.07 -13.51
N ALA A 95 13.38 1.47 -12.31
CA ALA A 95 12.52 0.36 -11.92
C ALA A 95 11.05 0.79 -11.85
N ALA A 96 10.75 2.00 -11.34
CA ALA A 96 9.41 2.54 -11.31
C ALA A 96 8.82 2.69 -12.73
N TRP A 97 9.58 3.26 -13.66
CA TRP A 97 9.17 3.40 -15.06
C TRP A 97 8.94 2.04 -15.73
N ILE A 98 9.85 1.09 -15.57
CA ILE A 98 9.72 -0.26 -16.14
C ILE A 98 8.46 -0.95 -15.61
N VAL A 99 8.24 -0.93 -14.29
CA VAL A 99 7.06 -1.55 -13.69
C VAL A 99 5.77 -0.87 -14.17
N SER A 100 5.76 0.48 -14.25
CA SER A 100 4.58 1.21 -14.75
C SER A 100 4.29 0.91 -16.22
N ILE A 101 5.31 0.82 -17.07
CA ILE A 101 5.14 0.48 -18.49
C ILE A 101 4.61 -0.96 -18.62
N ILE A 102 5.19 -1.92 -17.90
CA ILE A 102 4.72 -3.31 -17.93
C ILE A 102 3.27 -3.39 -17.45
N ALA A 103 2.92 -2.73 -16.35
CA ALA A 103 1.56 -2.71 -15.84
C ALA A 103 0.58 -2.08 -16.83
N ALA A 104 0.96 -0.98 -17.50
CA ALA A 104 0.15 -0.35 -18.53
C ALA A 104 -0.03 -1.24 -19.76
N LEU A 105 1.03 -1.91 -20.21
CA LEU A 105 0.96 -2.85 -21.35
C LEU A 105 0.09 -4.05 -21.04
N LEU A 106 0.18 -4.61 -19.82
CA LEU A 106 -0.67 -5.73 -19.39
C LEU A 106 -2.14 -5.29 -19.31
N LEU A 107 -2.41 -4.12 -18.75
CA LEU A 107 -3.77 -3.58 -18.64
C LEU A 107 -4.35 -3.30 -20.04
N PHE A 108 -3.61 -2.61 -20.89
CA PHE A 108 -4.05 -2.30 -22.25
C PHE A 108 -4.21 -3.58 -23.09
N GLY A 109 -3.27 -4.52 -22.98
CA GLY A 109 -3.36 -5.82 -23.64
C GLY A 109 -4.57 -6.63 -23.20
N SER A 110 -4.95 -6.57 -21.90
CA SER A 110 -6.16 -7.22 -21.41
C SER A 110 -7.45 -6.59 -21.98
N TYR A 111 -7.49 -5.25 -22.17
CA TYR A 111 -8.62 -4.59 -22.83
C TYR A 111 -8.75 -4.99 -24.30
N LEU A 112 -7.62 -5.11 -25.02
CA LEU A 112 -7.64 -5.59 -26.40
C LEU A 112 -8.09 -7.05 -26.50
N ALA A 113 -7.69 -7.90 -25.54
CA ALA A 113 -8.09 -9.30 -25.53
C ALA A 113 -9.58 -9.49 -25.22
N LEU A 114 -10.19 -8.56 -24.47
CA LEU A 114 -11.60 -8.59 -24.03
C LEU A 114 -12.46 -7.57 -24.78
N GLN A 115 -11.98 -7.02 -25.91
CA GLN A 115 -12.67 -5.90 -26.60
C GLN A 115 -14.13 -6.18 -26.95
N ASN A 116 -14.49 -7.45 -27.20
CA ASN A 116 -15.87 -7.84 -27.53
C ASN A 116 -16.78 -7.97 -26.29
N ASP A 117 -16.19 -8.15 -25.13
CA ASP A 117 -16.89 -8.41 -23.86
C ASP A 117 -16.81 -7.18 -22.90
N LEU A 118 -16.20 -6.06 -23.35
CA LEU A 118 -16.05 -4.87 -22.51
C LEU A 118 -17.38 -4.18 -22.15
N ASN A 119 -18.47 -4.54 -22.81
CA ASN A 119 -19.81 -4.07 -22.47
C ASN A 119 -20.52 -5.00 -21.47
N ASP A 120 -19.85 -6.06 -21.02
CA ASP A 120 -20.38 -7.03 -20.07
C ASP A 120 -20.07 -6.58 -18.63
N ASP A 121 -21.09 -6.60 -17.78
CA ASP A 121 -21.02 -6.14 -16.39
C ASP A 121 -20.01 -6.95 -15.58
N ASP A 122 -19.93 -8.26 -15.82
CA ASP A 122 -19.01 -9.19 -15.17
C ASP A 122 -17.54 -8.81 -15.38
N VAL A 123 -17.20 -8.24 -16.53
CA VAL A 123 -15.82 -7.85 -16.86
C VAL A 123 -15.34 -6.74 -15.94
N HIS A 124 -16.15 -5.72 -15.71
CA HIS A 124 -15.80 -4.61 -14.82
C HIS A 124 -15.73 -5.03 -13.36
N MET A 125 -16.59 -5.95 -12.92
CA MET A 125 -16.54 -6.57 -11.60
C MET A 125 -15.21 -7.32 -11.39
N VAL A 126 -14.79 -8.13 -12.36
CA VAL A 126 -13.52 -8.86 -12.31
C VAL A 126 -12.33 -7.89 -12.22
N TYR A 127 -12.30 -6.83 -13.04
CA TYR A 127 -11.24 -5.80 -12.95
C TYR A 127 -11.19 -5.16 -11.58
N ALA A 128 -12.35 -4.79 -11.01
CA ALA A 128 -12.41 -4.21 -9.68
C ALA A 128 -11.84 -5.16 -8.61
N CYS A 129 -12.20 -6.44 -8.65
CA CYS A 129 -11.67 -7.46 -7.75
C CYS A 129 -10.15 -7.63 -7.89
N VAL A 130 -9.63 -7.67 -9.13
CA VAL A 130 -8.18 -7.78 -9.39
C VAL A 130 -7.43 -6.56 -8.86
N PHE A 131 -7.91 -5.34 -9.12
CA PHE A 131 -7.28 -4.13 -8.60
C PHE A 131 -7.33 -4.06 -7.07
N LEU A 132 -8.45 -4.46 -6.46
CA LEU A 132 -8.56 -4.54 -4.99
C LEU A 132 -7.58 -5.56 -4.41
N ALA A 133 -7.44 -6.73 -5.03
CA ALA A 133 -6.50 -7.76 -4.58
C ALA A 133 -5.04 -7.28 -4.65
N LEU A 134 -4.63 -6.69 -5.78
CA LEU A 134 -3.30 -6.11 -5.94
C LEU A 134 -3.05 -4.97 -4.95
N GLY A 135 -4.04 -4.08 -4.78
CA GLY A 135 -4.00 -2.99 -3.82
C GLY A 135 -3.90 -3.47 -2.38
N ALA A 136 -4.65 -4.51 -2.02
CA ALA A 136 -4.61 -5.14 -0.69
C ALA A 136 -3.22 -5.71 -0.39
N ILE A 137 -2.61 -6.46 -1.32
CA ILE A 137 -1.29 -7.05 -1.16
C ILE A 137 -0.24 -5.95 -0.93
N VAL A 138 -0.21 -4.91 -1.78
CA VAL A 138 0.76 -3.82 -1.65
C VAL A 138 0.55 -3.05 -0.35
N THR A 139 -0.71 -2.77 0.00
CA THR A 139 -1.06 -2.06 1.22
C THR A 139 -0.79 -2.89 2.48
N ALA A 140 -0.83 -4.22 2.40
CA ALA A 140 -0.42 -5.09 3.51
C ALA A 140 1.10 -5.10 3.71
N VAL A 141 1.89 -5.05 2.63
CA VAL A 141 3.36 -5.18 2.67
C VAL A 141 4.06 -3.90 3.12
N LEU A 142 3.71 -2.75 2.52
CA LEU A 142 4.47 -1.50 2.72
C LEU A 142 4.45 -0.98 4.16
N PRO A 143 3.30 -0.89 4.86
CA PRO A 143 3.25 -0.44 6.24
C PRO A 143 3.92 -1.43 7.21
N ALA A 144 3.81 -2.73 6.93
CA ALA A 144 4.43 -3.77 7.75
C ALA A 144 5.97 -3.71 7.73
N ALA A 145 6.55 -3.17 6.66
CA ALA A 145 7.99 -2.93 6.55
C ALA A 145 8.45 -1.58 7.15
N ALA A 146 7.54 -0.66 7.49
CA ALA A 146 7.89 0.74 7.75
C ALA A 146 8.75 0.99 8.99
N ILE A 147 8.58 0.19 10.06
CA ILE A 147 9.37 0.30 11.32
C ILE A 147 10.44 -0.80 11.36
N THR A 148 10.10 -2.01 10.95
CA THR A 148 11.02 -3.14 10.99
C THR A 148 12.26 -2.92 10.13
N SER A 149 12.15 -2.28 8.96
CA SER A 149 13.29 -1.94 8.13
C SER A 149 14.27 -0.98 8.82
N GLU A 150 13.80 -0.07 9.66
CA GLU A 150 14.66 0.80 10.48
C GLU A 150 15.28 0.04 11.67
N LYS A 151 14.55 -0.93 12.26
CA LYS A 151 15.09 -1.82 13.28
C LYS A 151 16.24 -2.67 12.71
N GLU A 152 16.05 -3.28 11.55
CA GLU A 152 17.08 -4.07 10.85
C GLU A 152 18.29 -3.22 10.43
N ALA A 153 18.07 -1.97 9.98
CA ALA A 153 19.12 -1.02 9.65
C ALA A 153 19.81 -0.40 10.89
N ARG A 154 19.41 -0.79 12.11
CA ARG A 154 19.90 -0.22 13.39
C ARG A 154 19.76 1.30 13.51
N SER A 155 18.94 1.93 12.68
CA SER A 155 18.64 3.37 12.74
C SER A 155 17.52 3.72 13.71
N TRP A 156 16.80 2.71 14.20
CA TRP A 156 15.67 2.87 15.12
C TRP A 156 16.04 3.54 16.45
N PRO A 157 17.14 3.17 17.15
CA PRO A 157 17.55 3.83 18.40
C PRO A 157 17.86 5.32 18.20
N ILE A 158 18.45 5.68 17.05
CA ILE A 158 18.75 7.08 16.70
C ILE A 158 17.45 7.89 16.58
N LEU A 159 16.43 7.32 15.93
CA LEU A 159 15.13 7.97 15.80
C LEU A 159 14.46 8.18 17.18
N LEU A 160 14.55 7.20 18.08
CA LEU A 160 13.99 7.30 19.43
C LEU A 160 14.74 8.26 20.36
N ALA A 161 16.02 8.53 20.08
CA ALA A 161 16.83 9.53 20.81
C ALA A 161 16.46 10.98 20.41
N THR A 162 15.69 11.17 19.33
CA THR A 162 15.22 12.51 18.95
C THR A 162 14.12 13.02 19.91
N PRO A 163 13.95 14.34 20.09
CA PRO A 163 12.91 14.91 20.95
C PRO A 163 11.48 14.78 20.41
N LEU A 164 11.27 13.85 19.47
CA LEU A 164 9.96 13.61 18.86
C LEU A 164 9.08 12.71 19.74
N THR A 165 7.80 13.04 19.81
CA THR A 165 6.83 12.19 20.50
C THR A 165 6.55 10.93 19.69
N THR A 166 6.28 9.82 20.36
CA THR A 166 5.91 8.54 19.72
C THR A 166 4.70 8.70 18.79
N ARG A 167 3.76 9.58 19.17
CA ARG A 167 2.59 9.92 18.35
C ARG A 167 3.02 10.54 17.02
N ASN A 168 3.94 11.51 17.03
CA ASN A 168 4.43 12.15 15.81
C ASN A 168 5.14 11.16 14.88
N ILE A 169 5.89 10.21 15.45
CA ILE A 169 6.58 9.17 14.67
C ILE A 169 5.56 8.25 14.00
N ILE A 170 4.57 7.73 14.73
CA ILE A 170 3.54 6.84 14.18
C ILE A 170 2.69 7.55 13.15
N HIS A 171 2.23 8.79 13.42
CA HIS A 171 1.47 9.57 12.45
C HIS A 171 2.25 9.81 11.16
N ALA A 172 3.54 10.17 11.26
CA ALA A 172 4.39 10.38 10.10
C ALA A 172 4.54 9.09 9.28
N LYS A 173 4.72 7.94 9.93
CA LYS A 173 4.84 6.65 9.27
C LYS A 173 3.51 6.20 8.66
N TRP A 174 2.39 6.44 9.34
CA TRP A 174 1.05 6.12 8.84
C TRP A 174 0.72 6.90 7.56
N LEU A 175 0.88 8.23 7.59
CA LEU A 175 0.66 9.07 6.42
C LEU A 175 1.64 8.76 5.28
N GLY A 176 2.91 8.52 5.61
CA GLY A 176 3.92 8.12 4.64
C GLY A 176 3.64 6.76 4.00
N ALA A 177 3.09 5.81 4.76
CA ALA A 177 2.69 4.51 4.25
C ALA A 177 1.48 4.63 3.30
N ILE A 178 0.41 5.36 3.70
CA ILE A 178 -0.73 5.64 2.82
C ILE A 178 -0.27 6.27 1.51
N ARG A 179 0.54 7.34 1.58
CA ARG A 179 1.06 7.99 0.37
C ARG A 179 1.83 7.02 -0.55
N ARG A 180 2.62 6.12 0.03
CA ARG A 180 3.36 5.11 -0.75
C ARG A 180 2.45 4.05 -1.38
N CYS A 181 1.27 3.81 -0.81
CA CYS A 181 0.27 2.91 -1.38
C CYS A 181 -0.53 3.57 -2.53
N LEU A 182 -0.67 4.92 -2.55
CA LEU A 182 -1.47 5.61 -3.57
C LEU A 182 -1.15 5.20 -5.03
N PRO A 183 0.12 5.04 -5.45
CA PRO A 183 0.42 4.69 -6.84
C PRO A 183 -0.20 3.38 -7.32
N VAL A 184 -0.48 2.42 -6.43
CA VAL A 184 -1.12 1.15 -6.81
C VAL A 184 -2.61 1.34 -7.14
N TRP A 185 -3.24 2.38 -6.62
CA TRP A 185 -4.65 2.71 -6.86
C TRP A 185 -4.87 3.56 -8.11
N ILE A 186 -3.80 4.15 -8.70
CA ILE A 186 -3.89 4.98 -9.91
C ILE A 186 -4.43 4.19 -11.12
N PRO A 187 -3.97 2.96 -11.43
CA PRO A 187 -4.53 2.18 -12.53
C PRO A 187 -6.02 1.89 -12.35
N PHE A 188 -6.45 1.61 -11.11
CA PHE A 188 -7.86 1.39 -10.82
C PHE A 188 -8.70 2.65 -11.02
N ALA A 189 -8.25 3.79 -10.51
CA ALA A 189 -8.91 5.07 -10.76
C ALA A 189 -8.97 5.40 -12.26
N GLY A 190 -7.87 5.13 -12.99
CA GLY A 190 -7.81 5.30 -14.45
C GLY A 190 -8.82 4.41 -15.19
N HIS A 191 -8.96 3.14 -14.77
CA HIS A 191 -9.97 2.22 -15.29
C HIS A 191 -11.39 2.77 -15.10
N LEU A 192 -11.74 3.16 -13.86
CA LEU A 192 -13.06 3.72 -13.57
C LEU A 192 -13.34 4.98 -14.37
N ILE A 193 -12.39 5.92 -14.46
CA ILE A 193 -12.55 7.16 -15.23
C ILE A 193 -12.75 6.85 -16.71
N PHE A 194 -11.94 5.98 -17.29
CA PHE A 194 -12.01 5.65 -18.70
C PHE A 194 -13.38 5.06 -19.06
N PHE A 195 -13.84 4.03 -18.31
CA PHE A 195 -15.10 3.37 -18.62
C PHE A 195 -16.34 4.19 -18.22
N ALA A 196 -16.22 5.13 -17.26
CA ALA A 196 -17.29 6.08 -17.01
C ALA A 196 -17.43 7.14 -18.13
N VAL A 197 -16.30 7.57 -18.73
CA VAL A 197 -16.33 8.48 -19.90
C VAL A 197 -16.91 7.79 -21.13
N VAL A 198 -16.60 6.51 -21.33
CA VAL A 198 -17.19 5.69 -22.42
C VAL A 198 -18.67 5.39 -22.17
N GLY A 199 -19.16 5.48 -20.93
CA GLY A 199 -20.56 5.24 -20.56
C GLY A 199 -20.86 3.80 -20.14
N TYR A 200 -19.86 2.95 -19.96
CA TYR A 200 -20.02 1.56 -19.51
C TYR A 200 -20.16 1.43 -17.99
N VAL A 201 -19.67 2.44 -17.24
CA VAL A 201 -19.72 2.44 -15.77
C VAL A 201 -20.35 3.73 -15.26
N HIS A 202 -21.30 3.62 -14.35
CA HIS A 202 -22.00 4.78 -13.79
C HIS A 202 -21.09 5.59 -12.85
N PRO A 203 -21.11 6.96 -12.91
CA PRO A 203 -20.23 7.83 -12.12
C PRO A 203 -20.31 7.68 -10.60
N ILE A 204 -21.34 7.03 -10.04
CA ILE A 204 -21.46 6.77 -8.60
C ILE A 204 -20.30 5.94 -8.04
N THR A 205 -19.63 5.17 -8.91
CA THR A 205 -18.42 4.40 -8.56
C THR A 205 -17.30 5.30 -8.06
N PHE A 206 -17.23 6.57 -8.48
CA PHE A 206 -16.24 7.55 -7.97
C PHE A 206 -16.43 7.91 -6.50
N ILE A 207 -17.57 7.59 -5.92
CA ILE A 207 -17.83 7.77 -4.49
C ILE A 207 -17.67 6.44 -3.76
N LEU A 208 -18.31 5.39 -4.26
CA LEU A 208 -18.42 4.11 -3.56
C LEU A 208 -17.09 3.36 -3.53
N ILE A 209 -16.41 3.22 -4.66
CA ILE A 209 -15.14 2.49 -4.74
C ILE A 209 -14.02 3.15 -3.92
N PRO A 210 -13.76 4.47 -4.01
CA PRO A 210 -12.80 5.12 -3.13
C PRO A 210 -13.11 4.97 -1.65
N LEU A 211 -14.37 4.91 -1.27
CA LEU A 211 -14.78 4.71 0.12
C LEU A 211 -14.39 3.32 0.63
N ILE A 212 -14.64 2.28 -0.17
CA ILE A 212 -14.20 0.89 0.11
C ILE A 212 -12.67 0.84 0.21
N VAL A 213 -11.96 1.41 -0.78
CA VAL A 213 -10.50 1.46 -0.83
C VAL A 213 -9.93 2.21 0.37
N ALA A 214 -10.53 3.32 0.79
CA ALA A 214 -10.09 4.10 1.93
C ALA A 214 -10.20 3.31 3.24
N GLY A 215 -11.33 2.65 3.49
CA GLY A 215 -11.54 1.79 4.66
C GLY A 215 -10.50 0.66 4.72
N MET A 216 -10.34 -0.06 3.62
CA MET A 216 -9.38 -1.16 3.48
C MET A 216 -7.94 -0.69 3.67
N THR A 217 -7.55 0.42 3.04
CA THR A 217 -6.20 1.00 3.14
C THR A 217 -5.90 1.45 4.57
N CYS A 218 -6.86 2.08 5.24
CA CYS A 218 -6.75 2.51 6.63
C CYS A 218 -6.50 1.32 7.56
N PHE A 219 -7.28 0.26 7.40
CA PHE A 219 -7.17 -0.99 8.17
C PHE A 219 -5.81 -1.64 7.99
N LEU A 220 -5.41 -1.92 6.76
CA LEU A 220 -4.15 -2.61 6.44
C LEU A 220 -2.92 -1.78 6.83
N THR A 221 -3.00 -0.46 6.72
CA THR A 221 -1.92 0.43 7.17
C THR A 221 -1.76 0.39 8.68
N GLY A 222 -2.87 0.42 9.42
CA GLY A 222 -2.86 0.36 10.88
C GLY A 222 -2.33 -0.97 11.40
N THR A 223 -2.85 -2.10 10.89
CA THR A 223 -2.40 -3.45 11.25
C THR A 223 -0.95 -3.70 10.85
N GLY A 224 -0.55 -3.24 9.65
CA GLY A 224 0.84 -3.32 9.20
C GLY A 224 1.80 -2.58 10.12
N LEU A 225 1.48 -1.37 10.56
CA LEU A 225 2.27 -0.64 11.55
C LEU A 225 2.31 -1.35 12.89
N TYR A 226 1.20 -1.95 13.33
CA TYR A 226 1.16 -2.74 14.56
C TYR A 226 2.11 -3.94 14.50
N PHE A 227 2.07 -4.73 13.43
CA PHE A 227 2.99 -5.85 13.25
C PHE A 227 4.45 -5.37 13.09
N SER A 228 4.67 -4.26 12.38
CA SER A 228 5.98 -3.64 12.24
C SER A 228 6.56 -3.16 13.59
N ALA A 229 5.71 -2.65 14.49
CA ALA A 229 6.13 -2.33 15.86
C ALA A 229 6.41 -3.59 16.69
N ARG A 230 5.60 -4.65 16.53
CA ARG A 230 5.63 -5.89 17.32
C ARG A 230 6.82 -6.79 17.00
N PHE A 231 7.18 -6.93 15.72
CA PHE A 231 8.21 -7.86 15.29
C PHE A 231 9.58 -7.18 15.11
N LYS A 232 10.65 -7.99 15.22
CA LYS A 232 12.03 -7.51 14.99
C LYS A 232 12.44 -7.59 13.52
N LYS A 233 11.91 -8.60 12.79
CA LYS A 233 12.26 -8.86 11.38
C LYS A 233 11.15 -8.39 10.44
N THR A 234 11.54 -7.74 9.35
CA THR A 234 10.63 -7.25 8.31
C THR A 234 9.83 -8.39 7.68
N THR A 235 10.48 -9.51 7.39
CA THR A 235 9.82 -10.67 6.79
C THR A 235 8.67 -11.18 7.66
N THR A 236 8.89 -11.30 8.98
CA THR A 236 7.86 -11.78 9.92
C THR A 236 6.68 -10.81 10.00
N ALA A 237 6.93 -9.50 10.04
CA ALA A 237 5.88 -8.49 10.08
C ALA A 237 5.03 -8.48 8.80
N VAL A 238 5.69 -8.60 7.65
CA VAL A 238 5.02 -8.67 6.34
C VAL A 238 4.18 -9.93 6.22
N ILE A 239 4.74 -11.10 6.56
CA ILE A 239 4.01 -12.37 6.52
C ILE A 239 2.79 -12.31 7.46
N ALA A 240 2.93 -11.79 8.68
CA ALA A 240 1.82 -11.68 9.62
C ALA A 240 0.68 -10.79 9.08
N ASN A 241 1.02 -9.65 8.45
CA ASN A 241 -0.01 -8.77 7.88
C ASN A 241 -0.64 -9.36 6.61
N LEU A 242 0.12 -10.10 5.78
CA LEU A 242 -0.41 -10.84 4.64
C LEU A 242 -1.33 -11.98 5.08
N LEU A 243 -0.93 -12.74 6.10
CA LEU A 243 -1.77 -13.82 6.66
C LEU A 243 -3.09 -13.26 7.21
N LEU A 244 -3.05 -12.10 7.89
CA LEU A 244 -4.25 -11.41 8.31
C LEU A 244 -5.12 -11.01 7.11
N THR A 245 -4.53 -10.45 6.05
CA THR A 245 -5.22 -10.02 4.84
C THR A 245 -5.88 -11.19 4.12
N PHE A 246 -5.12 -12.26 3.89
CA PHE A 246 -5.64 -13.46 3.23
C PHE A 246 -6.65 -14.21 4.11
N GLY A 247 -6.42 -14.32 5.42
CA GLY A 247 -7.35 -14.91 6.36
C GLY A 247 -8.69 -14.19 6.37
N LEU A 248 -8.65 -12.85 6.38
CA LEU A 248 -9.86 -12.04 6.46
C LEU A 248 -10.62 -11.95 5.13
N TRP A 249 -9.91 -11.87 3.97
CA TRP A 249 -10.54 -11.54 2.69
C TRP A 249 -10.43 -12.63 1.61
N LEU A 250 -9.54 -13.59 1.73
CA LEU A 250 -9.44 -14.68 0.77
C LEU A 250 -10.04 -15.97 1.30
N PHE A 251 -9.80 -16.27 2.59
CA PHE A 251 -10.23 -17.53 3.18
C PHE A 251 -11.50 -17.44 3.99
N SER A 252 -11.97 -16.25 4.39
CA SER A 252 -13.17 -16.09 5.22
C SER A 252 -14.42 -16.62 4.52
N ILE A 253 -14.68 -16.20 3.28
CA ILE A 253 -15.88 -16.64 2.55
C ILE A 253 -15.89 -18.15 2.30
N PRO A 254 -14.82 -18.78 1.74
CA PRO A 254 -14.79 -20.24 1.59
C PRO A 254 -14.93 -21.01 2.92
N ILE A 255 -14.34 -20.52 4.00
CA ILE A 255 -14.44 -21.17 5.31
C ILE A 255 -15.87 -21.08 5.84
N VAL A 256 -16.48 -19.90 5.78
CA VAL A 256 -17.86 -19.73 6.25
C VAL A 256 -18.84 -20.50 5.35
N ALA A 257 -18.63 -20.51 4.03
CA ALA A 257 -19.42 -21.35 3.13
C ALA A 257 -19.32 -22.84 3.49
N LEU A 258 -18.13 -23.34 3.81
CA LEU A 258 -17.95 -24.72 4.27
C LEU A 258 -18.69 -24.99 5.58
N ILE A 259 -18.66 -24.03 6.52
CA ILE A 259 -19.38 -24.12 7.80
C ILE A 259 -20.90 -24.16 7.54
N ALA A 260 -21.42 -23.26 6.72
CA ALA A 260 -22.84 -23.19 6.38
C ALA A 260 -23.35 -24.49 5.72
N ILE A 261 -22.62 -25.02 4.75
CA ILE A 261 -22.93 -26.31 4.13
C ILE A 261 -22.95 -27.42 5.19
N THR A 262 -22.02 -27.40 6.14
CA THR A 262 -21.93 -28.41 7.21
C THR A 262 -23.10 -28.30 8.19
N LEU A 263 -23.46 -27.08 8.56
CA LEU A 263 -24.58 -26.80 9.48
C LEU A 263 -25.95 -26.83 8.78
N ARG A 264 -25.95 -26.80 7.45
CA ARG A 264 -27.16 -26.64 6.61
C ARG A 264 -27.94 -25.36 6.95
N ASP A 265 -27.21 -24.31 7.19
CA ASP A 265 -27.70 -22.99 7.56
C ASP A 265 -26.97 -21.93 6.73
N ASP A 266 -27.66 -21.38 5.73
CA ASP A 266 -27.08 -20.39 4.82
C ASP A 266 -27.12 -18.97 5.40
N ASP A 267 -27.90 -18.72 6.46
CA ASP A 267 -28.09 -17.40 7.07
C ASP A 267 -26.78 -16.85 7.70
N VAL A 268 -25.79 -17.70 7.91
CA VAL A 268 -24.48 -17.32 8.51
C VAL A 268 -23.55 -16.65 7.48
N ILE A 269 -23.70 -16.96 6.18
CA ILE A 269 -22.78 -16.46 5.13
C ILE A 269 -23.06 -14.99 4.80
N GLU A 270 -24.33 -14.64 4.71
CA GLU A 270 -24.80 -13.39 4.13
C GLU A 270 -24.38 -12.15 4.91
N PRO A 271 -24.50 -12.08 6.25
CA PRO A 271 -24.04 -10.92 7.01
C PRO A 271 -22.51 -10.69 6.90
N LEU A 272 -21.74 -11.79 6.78
CA LEU A 272 -20.29 -11.69 6.62
C LEU A 272 -19.92 -11.22 5.21
N ALA A 273 -20.65 -11.67 4.19
CA ALA A 273 -20.47 -11.24 2.82
C ALA A 273 -20.64 -9.72 2.68
N ASN A 274 -21.63 -9.14 3.35
CA ASN A 274 -21.88 -7.70 3.34
C ASN A 274 -20.70 -6.87 3.90
N LEU A 275 -19.94 -7.40 4.84
CA LEU A 275 -18.74 -6.74 5.39
C LEU A 275 -17.52 -6.88 4.47
N HIS A 276 -17.55 -7.77 3.49
CA HIS A 276 -16.40 -8.13 2.69
C HIS A 276 -16.15 -7.12 1.55
N PRO A 277 -14.98 -6.44 1.48
CA PRO A 277 -14.77 -5.35 0.52
C PRO A 277 -14.82 -5.78 -0.95
N PHE A 278 -14.51 -7.03 -1.26
CA PHE A 278 -14.64 -7.57 -2.62
C PHE A 278 -16.10 -7.80 -3.01
N VAL A 279 -16.94 -8.24 -2.07
CA VAL A 279 -18.40 -8.36 -2.29
C VAL A 279 -19.02 -6.98 -2.47
N GLN A 280 -18.64 -6.02 -1.62
CA GLN A 280 -19.08 -4.63 -1.77
C GLN A 280 -18.71 -4.05 -3.15
N ALA A 281 -17.49 -4.30 -3.61
CA ALA A 281 -17.06 -3.84 -4.93
C ALA A 281 -17.82 -4.57 -6.05
N ALA A 282 -18.10 -5.86 -5.90
CA ALA A 282 -18.89 -6.63 -6.85
C ALA A 282 -20.31 -6.07 -6.96
N VAL A 283 -21.00 -5.87 -5.82
CA VAL A 283 -22.34 -5.25 -5.76
C VAL A 283 -22.37 -3.86 -6.40
N VAL A 284 -21.31 -3.05 -6.15
CA VAL A 284 -21.20 -1.70 -6.72
C VAL A 284 -20.97 -1.75 -8.22
N MET A 285 -20.14 -2.66 -8.70
CA MET A 285 -19.83 -2.76 -10.13
C MET A 285 -20.99 -3.37 -10.92
N ASP A 286 -21.67 -4.38 -10.39
CA ASP A 286 -22.86 -4.99 -10.97
C ASP A 286 -23.97 -3.94 -11.17
N ALA A 287 -24.28 -3.15 -10.14
CA ALA A 287 -25.29 -2.10 -10.24
C ALA A 287 -24.87 -0.90 -11.11
N ALA A 288 -23.56 -0.64 -11.23
CA ALA A 288 -23.01 0.50 -11.95
C ALA A 288 -22.67 0.19 -13.41
N ALA A 289 -22.54 -1.06 -13.77
CA ALA A 289 -22.32 -1.49 -15.12
C ALA A 289 -23.70 -1.56 -15.83
N GLY A 290 -23.74 -1.11 -17.06
CA GLY A 290 -24.97 -1.08 -17.84
C GLY A 290 -25.70 0.26 -17.85
N HIS A 291 -26.58 0.40 -18.83
CA HIS A 291 -27.33 1.63 -19.16
C HIS A 291 -28.55 1.87 -18.23
N ASN A 292 -28.55 1.29 -17.03
CA ASN A 292 -29.71 1.32 -16.17
C ASN A 292 -29.84 2.68 -15.46
N THR A 293 -30.87 3.45 -15.80
CA THR A 293 -31.18 4.74 -15.15
C THR A 293 -31.65 4.60 -13.70
N ASN A 294 -32.10 3.40 -13.31
CA ASN A 294 -32.53 3.09 -11.95
C ASN A 294 -31.49 2.23 -11.24
N LEU A 295 -30.52 2.90 -10.59
CA LEU A 295 -29.51 2.23 -9.80
C LEU A 295 -30.15 1.48 -8.61
N ARG A 296 -30.10 0.16 -8.66
CA ARG A 296 -30.51 -0.72 -7.57
C ARG A 296 -29.33 -1.64 -7.25
N PHE A 297 -28.92 -1.65 -6.00
CA PHE A 297 -27.82 -2.45 -5.51
C PHE A 297 -28.39 -3.70 -4.81
N HIS A 298 -28.06 -4.86 -5.35
CA HIS A 298 -28.49 -6.14 -4.79
C HIS A 298 -27.43 -6.63 -3.79
N TRP A 299 -27.72 -6.39 -2.53
CA TRP A 299 -26.88 -6.85 -1.44
C TRP A 299 -27.27 -8.26 -1.00
N PRO A 300 -26.31 -9.07 -0.52
CA PRO A 300 -26.65 -10.29 0.21
C PRO A 300 -27.59 -10.01 1.39
N ASP A 301 -28.46 -10.96 1.70
CA ASP A 301 -29.37 -10.83 2.83
C ASP A 301 -28.64 -10.49 4.13
N PRO A 302 -29.20 -9.83 5.10
CA PRO A 302 -30.58 -9.32 5.21
C PRO A 302 -30.81 -7.91 4.61
N ILE A 303 -29.85 -7.36 3.84
CA ILE A 303 -29.94 -5.99 3.33
C ILE A 303 -30.83 -5.90 2.08
N ASP A 304 -30.78 -6.93 1.21
CA ASP A 304 -31.54 -7.03 -0.03
C ASP A 304 -31.31 -5.85 -1.01
N THR A 305 -32.33 -5.36 -1.67
CA THR A 305 -32.24 -4.32 -2.69
C THR A 305 -32.28 -2.92 -2.08
N VAL A 306 -31.22 -2.18 -2.24
CA VAL A 306 -31.04 -0.84 -1.65
C VAL A 306 -30.79 0.20 -2.73
N GLY A 307 -31.36 1.40 -2.57
CA GLY A 307 -31.09 2.54 -3.43
C GLY A 307 -29.71 3.17 -3.17
N PRO A 308 -29.29 4.13 -4.03
CA PRO A 308 -27.95 4.73 -3.96
C PRO A 308 -27.57 5.33 -2.60
N ILE A 309 -28.51 6.04 -1.96
CA ILE A 309 -28.26 6.69 -0.66
C ILE A 309 -28.02 5.65 0.43
N GLY A 310 -28.85 4.59 0.48
CA GLY A 310 -28.69 3.53 1.45
C GLY A 310 -27.38 2.79 1.27
N THR A 311 -26.98 2.52 0.03
CA THR A 311 -25.68 1.90 -0.31
C THR A 311 -24.51 2.77 0.11
N ILE A 312 -24.55 4.10 -0.12
CA ILE A 312 -23.52 5.04 0.36
C ILE A 312 -23.40 4.96 1.89
N ILE A 313 -24.52 4.97 2.60
CA ILE A 313 -24.53 4.89 4.07
C ILE A 313 -23.95 3.56 4.54
N ALA A 314 -24.35 2.43 3.96
CA ALA A 314 -23.85 1.10 4.32
C ALA A 314 -22.34 1.00 4.11
N ILE A 315 -21.84 1.37 2.93
CA ILE A 315 -20.40 1.33 2.62
C ILE A 315 -19.62 2.32 3.50
N ALA A 316 -20.16 3.53 3.77
CA ALA A 316 -19.52 4.50 4.65
C ALA A 316 -19.40 3.97 6.08
N PHE A 317 -20.44 3.31 6.59
CA PHE A 317 -20.42 2.69 7.91
C PHE A 317 -19.37 1.56 7.99
N ILE A 318 -19.31 0.69 7.00
CA ILE A 318 -18.35 -0.41 6.96
C ILE A 318 -16.91 0.14 6.78
N ALA A 319 -16.71 1.14 5.92
CA ALA A 319 -15.42 1.80 5.76
C ALA A 319 -14.97 2.47 7.07
N ALA A 320 -15.89 3.10 7.81
CA ALA A 320 -15.61 3.68 9.12
C ALA A 320 -15.25 2.60 10.15
N LEU A 321 -15.90 1.44 10.12
CA LEU A 321 -15.55 0.28 10.95
C LEU A 321 -14.11 -0.19 10.68
N TYR A 322 -13.74 -0.40 9.41
CA TYR A 322 -12.38 -0.75 9.03
C TYR A 322 -11.36 0.31 9.42
N ALA A 323 -11.69 1.59 9.21
CA ALA A 323 -10.83 2.70 9.58
C ALA A 323 -10.61 2.77 11.11
N THR A 324 -11.64 2.57 11.92
CA THR A 324 -11.53 2.55 13.39
C THR A 324 -10.67 1.40 13.89
N LEU A 325 -10.83 0.20 13.32
CA LEU A 325 -9.98 -0.95 13.64
C LEU A 325 -8.51 -0.69 13.23
N GLY A 326 -8.28 -0.08 12.08
CA GLY A 326 -6.94 0.32 11.63
C GLY A 326 -6.31 1.37 12.54
N LEU A 327 -7.05 2.41 12.92
CA LEU A 327 -6.60 3.45 13.86
C LEU A 327 -6.32 2.87 15.25
N PHE A 328 -7.16 1.94 15.72
CA PHE A 328 -6.93 1.22 16.97
C PHE A 328 -5.63 0.41 16.92
N ALA A 329 -5.36 -0.30 15.82
CA ALA A 329 -4.12 -1.03 15.63
C ALA A 329 -2.90 -0.08 15.61
N ALA A 330 -2.99 1.06 14.92
CA ALA A 330 -1.95 2.09 14.92
C ALA A 330 -1.71 2.69 16.31
N TRP A 331 -2.78 2.93 17.10
CA TRP A 331 -2.67 3.34 18.48
C TRP A 331 -1.98 2.28 19.34
N ARG A 332 -2.30 0.99 19.17
CA ARG A 332 -1.61 -0.11 19.87
C ARG A 332 -0.13 -0.17 19.48
N ALA A 333 0.21 0.11 18.21
CA ALA A 333 1.60 0.24 17.77
C ALA A 333 2.31 1.37 18.53
N GLN A 334 1.67 2.53 18.69
CA GLN A 334 2.20 3.67 19.44
C GLN A 334 2.53 3.31 20.90
N VAL A 335 1.63 2.61 21.58
CA VAL A 335 1.81 2.20 23.00
C VAL A 335 2.98 1.22 23.15
N ARG A 336 3.19 0.33 22.17
CA ARG A 336 4.27 -0.66 22.20
C ARG A 336 5.64 -0.09 21.86
N LEU A 337 5.70 0.97 21.08
CA LEU A 337 6.93 1.48 20.48
C LEU A 337 8.07 1.75 21.48
N ARG A 338 7.75 2.13 22.70
CA ARG A 338 8.72 2.40 23.77
C ARG A 338 8.97 1.23 24.72
N LYS A 339 8.13 0.18 24.64
CA LYS A 339 8.27 -0.98 25.54
C LYS A 339 9.31 -1.99 25.06
N ASP A 340 9.53 -2.07 23.75
CA ASP A 340 10.40 -3.07 23.10
C ASP A 340 11.71 -2.44 22.59
N ILE A 341 12.32 -1.55 23.39
CA ILE A 341 13.60 -0.88 23.02
C ILE A 341 14.80 -1.83 23.21
N PHE A 342 14.68 -2.89 24.01
CA PHE A 342 15.74 -3.84 24.35
C PHE A 342 15.37 -5.28 24.02
#